data_118ae68c193bffc7ce86f10080eb6e08
#
_entry.id   118ae68c193bffc7ce86f10080eb6e08
#
_cell.length_a   1.000
_cell.length_b   1.000
_cell.length_c   1.000
_cell.angle_alpha   90.00
_cell.angle_beta   90.00
_cell.angle_gamma   90.00
#
_symmetry.space_group_name_H-M   'P 1'
#
loop_
_entity.id
_entity.type
_entity.pdbx_description
1 polymer ?
#
loop_
_entity_poly.entity_id
_entity_poly.type
_entity_poly.pdbx_seq_one_letter_code
_entity_poly.pdbx_strand_id
1 'polypeptide(L)'
;MKTIMFNDRYWLTAAVLHGEKTQTRRNSCRYNVGEVVAIAQNYKDAGVRFVQEEDKEFGCYDFPAEQTKGWNNKMFVKADLMPHHIRITAVRQERLQDISDEDCLKEGIEWLPDCGGFKPYAFYDTTIHIKNDKKEGYGWYVDFDTPREAYAALIDRLNGKGTWESNPILWVYDFELLD
;
A
#
# COMPACT_ATOMS: atom_id res chain seq x y z
N MET A 1 17.80 7.25 -4.74
CA MET A 1 16.33 7.34 -4.89
C MET A 1 15.67 7.13 -3.53
N LYS A 2 14.51 7.74 -3.24
CA LYS A 2 13.71 7.47 -2.04
C LYS A 2 12.77 6.29 -2.26
N THR A 3 12.29 5.70 -1.15
CA THR A 3 11.25 4.68 -1.19
C THR A 3 9.95 5.19 -0.56
N ILE A 4 8.82 4.66 -1.01
CA ILE A 4 7.51 4.83 -0.38
C ILE A 4 6.94 3.47 -0.02
N MET A 5 6.33 3.36 1.16
CA MET A 5 5.72 2.12 1.65
C MET A 5 4.21 2.28 1.71
N PHE A 6 3.50 1.26 1.25
CA PHE A 6 2.07 1.09 1.44
C PHE A 6 1.81 -0.12 2.34
N ASN A 7 0.65 -0.22 2.94
CA ASN A 7 0.35 -1.27 3.92
C ASN A 7 -0.20 -2.52 3.22
N ASP A 8 0.53 -3.64 3.33
CA ASP A 8 0.16 -4.90 2.68
C ASP A 8 -1.01 -5.61 3.38
N ARG A 9 -1.21 -5.34 4.68
CA ARG A 9 -2.36 -5.88 5.42
C ARG A 9 -3.69 -5.50 4.78
N TYR A 10 -3.77 -4.30 4.22
CA TYR A 10 -4.97 -3.77 3.56
C TYR A 10 -4.83 -3.74 2.03
N TRP A 11 -3.95 -4.54 1.48
CA TRP A 11 -3.66 -4.64 0.05
C TRP A 11 -3.31 -3.32 -0.65
N LEU A 12 -2.92 -2.30 0.10
CA LEU A 12 -2.65 -0.98 -0.48
C LEU A 12 -1.43 -0.96 -1.42
N THR A 13 -0.45 -1.86 -1.24
CA THR A 13 0.63 -2.02 -2.21
C THR A 13 0.10 -2.59 -3.52
N ALA A 14 -0.74 -3.63 -3.46
CA ALA A 14 -1.37 -4.21 -4.65
C ALA A 14 -2.25 -3.18 -5.38
N ALA A 15 -3.06 -2.42 -4.65
CA ALA A 15 -3.90 -1.37 -5.23
C ALA A 15 -3.09 -0.31 -5.99
N VAL A 16 -1.88 0.05 -5.51
CA VAL A 16 -0.97 0.93 -6.25
C VAL A 16 -0.47 0.26 -7.53
N LEU A 17 -0.03 -1.00 -7.44
CA LEU A 17 0.49 -1.74 -8.60
C LEU A 17 -0.57 -2.03 -9.67
N HIS A 18 -1.84 -2.07 -9.29
CA HIS A 18 -2.97 -2.18 -10.23
C HIS A 18 -3.49 -0.83 -10.72
N GLY A 19 -2.93 0.29 -10.25
CA GLY A 19 -3.38 1.64 -10.63
C GLY A 19 -4.68 2.10 -9.97
N GLU A 20 -5.20 1.33 -9.03
CA GLU A 20 -6.44 1.62 -8.29
C GLU A 20 -6.22 2.68 -7.22
N LYS A 21 -5.06 2.64 -6.54
CA LYS A 21 -4.66 3.66 -5.58
C LYS A 21 -3.66 4.62 -6.22
N THR A 22 -4.05 5.89 -6.30
CA THR A 22 -3.28 6.97 -6.93
C THR A 22 -3.02 8.17 -6.03
N GLN A 23 -3.44 8.08 -4.76
CA GLN A 23 -3.24 9.12 -3.76
C GLN A 23 -2.79 8.52 -2.42
N THR A 24 -2.05 9.28 -1.62
CA THR A 24 -1.70 8.89 -0.25
C THR A 24 -1.49 10.09 0.66
N ARG A 25 -1.91 9.96 1.93
CA ARG A 25 -1.74 10.96 2.98
C ARG A 25 -0.61 10.57 3.94
N ARG A 26 0.19 11.55 4.34
CA ARG A 26 1.35 11.37 5.24
C ARG A 26 1.45 12.52 6.24
N ASN A 27 1.99 12.23 7.44
CA ASN A 27 2.20 13.23 8.49
C ASN A 27 3.35 14.20 8.19
N SER A 28 4.24 13.88 7.26
CA SER A 28 5.43 14.68 6.95
C SER A 28 5.61 14.88 5.46
N CYS A 29 6.13 16.05 5.09
CA CYS A 29 6.54 16.35 3.73
C CYS A 29 7.84 15.61 3.39
N ARG A 30 7.77 14.63 2.52
CA ARG A 30 8.92 13.79 2.13
C ARG A 30 9.26 13.84 0.66
N TYR A 31 8.28 14.13 -0.18
CA TYR A 31 8.40 14.04 -1.64
C TYR A 31 8.00 15.37 -2.28
N ASN A 32 8.60 15.65 -3.44
CA ASN A 32 8.32 16.83 -4.23
C ASN A 32 7.57 16.45 -5.51
N VAL A 33 6.86 17.41 -6.09
CA VAL A 33 6.23 17.25 -7.42
C VAL A 33 7.30 16.91 -8.46
N GLY A 34 7.03 15.92 -9.30
CA GLY A 34 7.94 15.40 -10.32
C GLY A 34 8.95 14.38 -9.80
N GLU A 35 9.06 14.18 -8.49
CA GLU A 35 9.99 13.20 -7.92
C GLU A 35 9.54 11.77 -8.24
N VAL A 36 10.48 10.95 -8.71
CA VAL A 36 10.29 9.50 -8.90
C VAL A 36 10.70 8.78 -7.62
N VAL A 37 9.83 7.90 -7.14
CA VAL A 37 9.98 7.20 -5.87
C VAL A 37 9.74 5.73 -6.07
N ALA A 38 10.62 4.88 -5.54
CA ALA A 38 10.48 3.43 -5.64
C ALA A 38 9.43 2.90 -4.64
N ILE A 39 8.56 2.01 -5.08
CA ILE A 39 7.59 1.32 -4.22
C ILE A 39 8.33 0.25 -3.42
N ALA A 40 8.39 0.41 -2.10
CA ALA A 40 9.06 -0.54 -1.24
C ALA A 40 8.23 -1.84 -1.13
N GLN A 41 8.78 -2.91 -1.67
CA GLN A 41 8.33 -4.30 -1.49
C GLN A 41 9.45 -5.08 -0.81
N ASN A 42 9.14 -6.12 -0.05
CA ASN A 42 10.22 -6.99 0.41
C ASN A 42 10.85 -7.70 -0.79
N TYR A 43 12.11 -8.08 -0.69
CA TYR A 43 12.86 -8.61 -1.83
C TYR A 43 12.27 -9.91 -2.39
N LYS A 44 11.66 -10.73 -1.56
CA LYS A 44 10.98 -11.96 -1.97
C LYS A 44 9.80 -11.66 -2.90
N ASP A 45 8.93 -10.75 -2.51
CA ASP A 45 7.73 -10.38 -3.29
C ASP A 45 8.10 -9.53 -4.52
N ALA A 46 9.17 -8.73 -4.42
CA ALA A 46 9.73 -7.97 -5.54
C ALA A 46 10.47 -8.83 -6.56
N GLY A 47 10.65 -10.13 -6.31
CA GLY A 47 11.39 -11.04 -7.19
C GLY A 47 12.88 -10.73 -7.29
N VAL A 48 13.45 -10.02 -6.31
CA VAL A 48 14.86 -9.66 -6.31
C VAL A 48 15.69 -10.91 -6.03
N ARG A 49 16.69 -11.13 -6.90
CA ARG A 49 17.63 -12.24 -6.80
C ARG A 49 19.02 -11.71 -6.45
N PHE A 50 19.66 -12.33 -5.48
CA PHE A 50 21.02 -12.01 -5.08
C PHE A 50 21.95 -13.12 -5.55
N VAL A 51 22.99 -12.75 -6.32
CA VAL A 51 24.05 -13.67 -6.75
C VAL A 51 25.26 -13.42 -5.85
N GLN A 52 25.82 -14.46 -5.26
CA GLN A 52 27.09 -14.34 -4.50
C GLN A 52 28.26 -14.17 -5.47
N GLU A 53 29.26 -13.34 -5.11
CA GLU A 53 30.37 -13.07 -6.01
C GLU A 53 31.20 -14.31 -6.33
N GLU A 54 31.28 -15.27 -5.39
CA GLU A 54 31.95 -16.54 -5.55
C GLU A 54 31.31 -17.45 -6.61
N ASP A 55 30.04 -17.25 -6.92
CA ASP A 55 29.29 -18.08 -7.87
C ASP A 55 29.39 -17.56 -9.31
N LYS A 56 29.99 -16.39 -9.54
CA LYS A 56 30.13 -15.80 -10.88
C LYS A 56 31.10 -16.60 -11.78
N GLU A 57 32.03 -17.34 -11.20
CA GLU A 57 32.99 -18.19 -11.95
C GLU A 57 32.37 -19.53 -12.41
N PHE A 58 31.29 -20.00 -11.80
CA PHE A 58 30.73 -21.32 -12.05
C PHE A 58 29.33 -21.32 -12.66
N GLY A 59 28.87 -20.20 -13.22
CA GLY A 59 27.55 -20.11 -13.83
C GLY A 59 26.45 -19.86 -12.78
N CYS A 60 25.71 -18.82 -13.00
CA CYS A 60 24.71 -18.21 -12.12
C CYS A 60 23.82 -19.23 -11.37
N TYR A 61 24.07 -19.40 -10.09
CA TYR A 61 23.08 -19.92 -9.17
C TYR A 61 22.44 -18.75 -8.43
N ASP A 62 21.18 -18.49 -8.68
CA ASP A 62 20.39 -17.54 -7.93
C ASP A 62 20.09 -18.13 -6.54
N PHE A 63 20.84 -17.76 -5.54
CA PHE A 63 20.50 -18.10 -4.17
C PHE A 63 19.54 -17.05 -3.61
N PRO A 64 18.36 -17.46 -3.11
CA PRO A 64 17.51 -16.57 -2.33
C PRO A 64 18.31 -16.19 -1.06
N ALA A 65 18.68 -14.92 -0.94
CA ALA A 65 19.36 -14.43 0.24
C ALA A 65 18.37 -14.26 1.40
N GLU A 66 17.80 -15.37 1.86
CA GLU A 66 16.81 -15.41 2.95
C GLU A 66 17.31 -14.75 4.24
N GLN A 67 18.62 -14.65 4.41
CA GLN A 67 19.28 -13.98 5.53
C GLN A 67 19.47 -12.47 5.31
N THR A 68 19.18 -11.95 4.10
CA THR A 68 19.36 -10.52 3.81
C THR A 68 18.27 -9.71 4.49
N LYS A 69 18.66 -8.65 5.22
CA LYS A 69 17.71 -7.65 5.69
C LYS A 69 16.91 -7.13 4.48
N GLY A 70 15.59 -7.14 4.59
CA GLY A 70 14.73 -6.78 3.46
C GLY A 70 14.13 -7.98 2.73
N TRP A 71 14.61 -9.22 2.94
CA TRP A 71 14.01 -10.40 2.32
C TRP A 71 12.53 -10.55 2.64
N ASN A 72 12.17 -10.43 3.93
CA ASN A 72 10.78 -10.48 4.40
C ASN A 72 10.29 -9.13 4.98
N ASN A 73 11.11 -8.07 4.94
CA ASN A 73 10.78 -6.79 5.56
C ASN A 73 11.16 -5.62 4.67
N LYS A 74 10.16 -5.01 4.07
CA LYS A 74 10.31 -3.87 3.14
C LYS A 74 10.89 -2.59 3.75
N MET A 75 11.02 -2.49 5.08
CA MET A 75 11.70 -1.36 5.72
C MET A 75 13.21 -1.32 5.45
N PHE A 76 13.81 -2.43 5.03
CA PHE A 76 15.26 -2.56 4.83
C PHE A 76 15.66 -2.73 3.36
N VAL A 77 14.73 -2.47 2.43
CA VAL A 77 15.02 -2.60 1.01
C VAL A 77 15.75 -1.38 0.45
N LYS A 78 16.57 -1.61 -0.56
CA LYS A 78 17.21 -0.55 -1.33
C LYS A 78 16.31 -0.11 -2.49
N ALA A 79 16.13 1.19 -2.66
CA ALA A 79 15.29 1.75 -3.72
C ALA A 79 15.69 1.26 -5.12
N ASP A 80 17.00 1.19 -5.36
CA ASP A 80 17.55 0.83 -6.68
C ASP A 80 17.33 -0.64 -7.07
N LEU A 81 16.84 -1.47 -6.13
CA LEU A 81 16.48 -2.87 -6.37
C LEU A 81 14.98 -3.07 -6.51
N MET A 82 14.18 -2.02 -6.38
CA MET A 82 12.72 -2.13 -6.48
C MET A 82 12.30 -2.07 -7.95
N PRO A 83 11.42 -2.99 -8.39
CA PRO A 83 10.99 -3.05 -9.78
C PRO A 83 10.00 -1.95 -10.17
N HIS A 84 9.24 -1.44 -9.19
CA HIS A 84 8.12 -0.53 -9.48
C HIS A 84 8.32 0.86 -8.89
N HIS A 85 7.88 1.86 -9.63
CA HIS A 85 8.07 3.27 -9.32
C HIS A 85 6.79 4.07 -9.53
N ILE A 86 6.65 5.12 -8.73
CA ILE A 86 5.62 6.14 -8.93
C ILE A 86 6.28 7.51 -9.15
N ARG A 87 5.58 8.37 -9.90
CA ARG A 87 5.91 9.80 -9.99
C ARG A 87 4.91 10.60 -9.18
N ILE A 88 5.39 11.49 -8.32
CA ILE A 88 4.54 12.42 -7.58
C ILE A 88 4.05 13.50 -8.54
N THR A 89 2.74 13.61 -8.72
CA THR A 89 2.11 14.55 -9.65
C THR A 89 1.61 15.81 -8.96
N ALA A 90 1.17 15.71 -7.70
CA ALA A 90 0.79 16.86 -6.89
C ALA A 90 1.12 16.65 -5.41
N VAL A 91 1.32 17.77 -4.71
CA VAL A 91 1.54 17.79 -3.25
C VAL A 91 0.74 18.96 -2.67
N ARG A 92 -0.05 18.70 -1.65
CA ARG A 92 -0.83 19.71 -0.91
C ARG A 92 -0.98 19.35 0.56
N GLN A 93 -1.41 20.30 1.37
CA GLN A 93 -1.85 20.05 2.75
C GLN A 93 -3.37 20.11 2.83
N GLU A 94 -3.94 19.22 3.62
CA GLU A 94 -5.39 19.11 3.78
C GLU A 94 -5.70 18.54 5.17
N ARG A 95 -6.80 18.97 5.78
CA ARG A 95 -7.29 18.27 6.98
C ARG A 95 -7.82 16.90 6.58
N LEU A 96 -7.60 15.94 7.45
CA LEU A 96 -7.98 14.55 7.17
C LEU A 96 -9.48 14.42 6.80
N GLN A 97 -10.34 15.13 7.51
CA GLN A 97 -11.79 15.08 7.28
C GLN A 97 -12.28 15.92 6.08
N ASP A 98 -11.43 16.71 5.45
CA ASP A 98 -11.78 17.45 4.22
C ASP A 98 -11.68 16.57 2.96
N ILE A 99 -11.28 15.31 3.11
CA ILE A 99 -11.20 14.34 2.01
C ILE A 99 -12.54 14.21 1.29
N SER A 100 -12.52 14.27 -0.03
CA SER A 100 -13.69 14.01 -0.87
C SER A 100 -13.97 12.51 -1.03
N ASP A 101 -15.19 12.15 -1.44
CA ASP A 101 -15.54 10.76 -1.73
C ASP A 101 -14.67 10.18 -2.86
N GLU A 102 -14.37 10.99 -3.88
CA GLU A 102 -13.47 10.62 -4.97
C GLU A 102 -12.04 10.33 -4.46
N ASP A 103 -11.51 11.17 -3.57
CA ASP A 103 -10.19 10.97 -3.01
C ASP A 103 -10.14 9.76 -2.06
N CYS A 104 -11.24 9.38 -1.42
CA CYS A 104 -11.33 8.12 -0.67
C CYS A 104 -11.07 6.91 -1.58
N LEU A 105 -11.63 6.90 -2.78
CA LEU A 105 -11.38 5.84 -3.77
C LEU A 105 -9.91 5.85 -4.21
N LYS A 106 -9.33 7.03 -4.49
CA LYS A 106 -7.91 7.17 -4.83
C LYS A 106 -6.96 6.71 -3.71
N GLU A 107 -7.43 6.72 -2.45
CA GLU A 107 -6.69 6.20 -1.30
C GLU A 107 -6.76 4.67 -1.16
N GLY A 108 -7.54 3.99 -2.02
CA GLY A 108 -7.65 2.54 -2.07
C GLY A 108 -8.90 1.97 -1.38
N ILE A 109 -9.94 2.79 -1.23
CA ILE A 109 -11.29 2.29 -0.93
C ILE A 109 -11.86 1.75 -2.23
N GLU A 110 -12.35 0.52 -2.19
CA GLU A 110 -12.92 -0.16 -3.33
C GLU A 110 -14.43 0.09 -3.41
N TRP A 111 -14.93 0.24 -4.62
CA TRP A 111 -16.35 0.26 -4.90
C TRP A 111 -16.79 -1.12 -5.41
N LEU A 112 -17.67 -1.79 -4.67
CA LEU A 112 -18.14 -3.15 -4.90
C LEU A 112 -19.65 -3.16 -5.20
N PRO A 113 -20.11 -2.68 -6.35
CA PRO A 113 -21.51 -2.70 -6.69
C PRO A 113 -21.98 -4.16 -6.84
N ASP A 114 -23.15 -4.46 -6.32
CA ASP A 114 -23.86 -5.73 -6.49
C ASP A 114 -23.13 -7.01 -6.00
N CYS A 115 -22.21 -6.88 -5.07
CA CYS A 115 -21.54 -8.03 -4.46
C CYS A 115 -22.36 -8.69 -3.36
N GLY A 116 -23.49 -9.31 -3.72
CA GLY A 116 -24.15 -10.35 -2.92
C GLY A 116 -24.38 -10.07 -1.44
N GLY A 117 -24.87 -8.85 -1.09
CA GLY A 117 -25.21 -8.48 0.30
C GLY A 117 -24.13 -7.66 1.02
N PHE A 118 -23.04 -7.29 0.35
CA PHE A 118 -22.08 -6.31 0.84
C PHE A 118 -22.58 -4.88 0.60
N LYS A 119 -22.16 -3.97 1.48
CA LYS A 119 -22.30 -2.54 1.23
C LYS A 119 -21.31 -2.10 0.13
N PRO A 120 -21.62 -0.99 -0.60
CA PRO A 120 -20.93 -0.67 -1.85
C PRO A 120 -19.48 -0.22 -1.71
N TYR A 121 -19.03 0.19 -0.53
CA TYR A 121 -17.66 0.68 -0.33
C TYR A 121 -16.93 -0.13 0.72
N ALA A 122 -15.73 -0.59 0.40
CA ALA A 122 -15.01 -1.49 1.27
C ALA A 122 -13.49 -1.33 1.18
N PHE A 123 -12.79 -1.91 2.12
CA PHE A 123 -11.37 -2.21 2.02
C PHE A 123 -11.10 -3.66 2.47
N TYR A 124 -10.06 -4.25 1.92
CA TYR A 124 -9.66 -5.61 2.28
C TYR A 124 -8.81 -5.62 3.56
N ASP A 125 -9.03 -6.59 4.46
CA ASP A 125 -8.19 -6.81 5.64
C ASP A 125 -7.74 -8.27 5.70
N THR A 126 -6.46 -8.52 5.48
CA THR A 126 -5.87 -9.86 5.45
C THR A 126 -5.91 -10.58 6.80
N THR A 127 -6.20 -9.88 7.90
CA THR A 127 -6.20 -10.46 9.25
C THR A 127 -7.58 -10.92 9.71
N ILE A 128 -8.63 -10.68 8.92
CA ILE A 128 -9.95 -11.19 9.23
C ILE A 128 -10.00 -12.68 8.88
N HIS A 129 -10.30 -13.50 9.89
CA HIS A 129 -10.47 -14.92 9.73
C HIS A 129 -11.97 -15.25 9.64
N ILE A 130 -12.39 -15.82 8.53
CA ILE A 130 -13.74 -16.35 8.39
C ILE A 130 -13.68 -17.83 8.76
N LYS A 131 -14.31 -18.18 9.86
CA LYS A 131 -14.58 -19.57 10.22
C LYS A 131 -15.88 -19.99 9.54
N ASN A 132 -15.78 -20.58 8.38
CA ASN A 132 -16.86 -21.38 7.81
C ASN A 132 -16.57 -22.85 8.05
N ASP A 133 -17.62 -23.65 8.31
CA ASP A 133 -17.57 -25.07 8.72
C ASP A 133 -16.69 -26.01 7.86
N LYS A 134 -16.07 -25.54 6.80
CA LYS A 134 -15.26 -26.37 5.88
C LYS A 134 -14.02 -25.69 5.26
N LYS A 135 -13.75 -24.39 5.48
CA LYS A 135 -12.54 -23.72 4.95
C LYS A 135 -12.12 -22.58 5.88
N GLU A 136 -10.88 -22.60 6.34
CA GLU A 136 -10.22 -21.42 6.89
C GLU A 136 -9.86 -20.50 5.73
N GLY A 137 -10.52 -19.33 5.65
CA GLY A 137 -10.18 -18.26 4.72
C GLY A 137 -9.47 -17.14 5.48
N TYR A 138 -8.41 -16.61 4.89
CA TYR A 138 -7.69 -15.45 5.42
C TYR A 138 -8.01 -14.23 4.55
N GLY A 139 -8.38 -13.14 5.22
CA GLY A 139 -8.73 -11.89 4.58
C GLY A 139 -10.20 -11.77 4.19
N TRP A 140 -10.75 -10.58 4.41
CA TRP A 140 -12.12 -10.28 4.05
C TRP A 140 -12.32 -8.78 3.86
N TYR A 141 -13.36 -8.44 3.12
CA TYR A 141 -13.79 -7.06 2.97
C TYR A 141 -14.51 -6.55 4.22
N VAL A 142 -14.17 -5.32 4.60
CA VAL A 142 -14.89 -4.55 5.61
C VAL A 142 -15.65 -3.45 4.87
N ASP A 143 -16.97 -3.53 4.88
CA ASP A 143 -17.85 -2.78 4.01
C ASP A 143 -18.67 -1.69 4.73
N PHE A 144 -18.98 -0.61 3.98
CA PHE A 144 -19.60 0.59 4.48
C PHE A 144 -20.61 1.18 3.46
N ASP A 145 -21.50 2.05 3.93
CA ASP A 145 -22.50 2.70 3.08
C ASP A 145 -21.89 3.83 2.24
N THR A 146 -20.83 4.48 2.74
CA THR A 146 -20.16 5.60 2.04
C THR A 146 -18.62 5.38 1.97
N PRO A 147 -17.95 5.94 0.93
CA PRO A 147 -16.50 5.84 0.82
C PRO A 147 -15.78 6.54 1.99
N ARG A 148 -16.38 7.60 2.52
CA ARG A 148 -15.86 8.36 3.66
C ARG A 148 -15.88 7.55 4.96
N GLU A 149 -16.93 6.79 5.24
CA GLU A 149 -17.01 5.87 6.38
C GLU A 149 -15.95 4.76 6.26
N ALA A 150 -15.82 4.18 5.06
CA ALA A 150 -14.80 3.17 4.79
C ALA A 150 -13.39 3.72 5.02
N TYR A 151 -13.11 4.92 4.52
CA TYR A 151 -11.81 5.56 4.70
C TYR A 151 -11.53 5.93 6.16
N ALA A 152 -12.52 6.45 6.90
CA ALA A 152 -12.40 6.76 8.33
C ALA A 152 -12.01 5.50 9.13
N ALA A 153 -12.66 4.38 8.85
CA ALA A 153 -12.35 3.10 9.48
C ALA A 153 -10.95 2.57 9.08
N LEU A 154 -10.56 2.74 7.82
CA LEU A 154 -9.24 2.34 7.34
C LEU A 154 -8.12 3.17 7.99
N ILE A 155 -8.26 4.50 8.06
CA ILE A 155 -7.24 5.38 8.62
C ILE A 155 -7.03 5.14 10.12
N ASP A 156 -8.10 4.87 10.87
CA ASP A 156 -8.02 4.50 12.28
C ASP A 156 -7.30 3.15 12.48
N ARG A 157 -7.43 2.22 11.55
CA ARG A 157 -6.67 0.95 11.59
C ARG A 157 -5.21 1.13 11.20
N LEU A 158 -4.91 2.05 10.28
CA LEU A 158 -3.54 2.34 9.83
C LEU A 158 -2.72 3.10 10.87
N ASN A 159 -3.31 4.12 11.51
CA ASN A 159 -2.60 5.10 12.33
C ASN A 159 -2.99 5.06 13.82
N GLY A 160 -3.96 4.22 14.17
CA GLY A 160 -4.50 4.09 15.53
C GLY A 160 -5.89 4.70 15.67
N LYS A 161 -6.68 4.08 16.55
CA LYS A 161 -8.05 4.52 16.86
C LYS A 161 -8.08 5.98 17.30
N GLY A 162 -9.00 6.75 16.74
CA GLY A 162 -9.19 8.18 17.01
C GLY A 162 -8.39 9.10 16.10
N THR A 163 -7.64 8.56 15.14
CA THR A 163 -6.95 9.38 14.14
C THR A 163 -7.94 10.19 13.31
N TRP A 164 -9.04 9.58 12.88
CA TRP A 164 -10.10 10.26 12.16
C TRP A 164 -10.69 11.44 12.95
N GLU A 165 -11.04 11.20 14.20
CA GLU A 165 -11.63 12.22 15.08
C GLU A 165 -10.67 13.37 15.40
N SER A 166 -9.38 13.09 15.49
CA SER A 166 -8.34 14.11 15.74
C SER A 166 -8.16 15.08 14.57
N ASN A 167 -8.64 14.71 13.40
CA ASN A 167 -8.66 15.51 12.17
C ASN A 167 -7.35 16.27 11.90
N PRO A 168 -6.19 15.60 11.84
CA PRO A 168 -4.89 16.24 11.65
C PRO A 168 -4.77 16.84 10.26
N ILE A 169 -3.88 17.84 10.11
CA ILE A 169 -3.44 18.32 8.80
C ILE A 169 -2.39 17.35 8.28
N LEU A 170 -2.61 16.83 7.08
CA LEU A 170 -1.74 15.85 6.43
C LEU A 170 -1.20 16.37 5.09
N TRP A 171 -0.08 15.83 4.66
CA TRP A 171 0.45 16.00 3.32
C TRP A 171 -0.21 14.97 2.40
N VAL A 172 -0.90 15.45 1.39
CA VAL A 172 -1.56 14.67 0.35
C VAL A 172 -0.65 14.62 -0.86
N TYR A 173 -0.39 13.43 -1.33
CA TYR A 173 0.42 13.17 -2.53
C TYR A 173 -0.46 12.48 -3.56
N ASP A 174 -0.67 13.12 -4.70
CA ASP A 174 -1.18 12.44 -5.89
C ASP A 174 0.02 11.88 -6.66
N PHE A 175 -0.14 10.72 -7.26
CA PHE A 175 0.92 10.05 -8.00
C PHE A 175 0.38 9.21 -9.14
N GLU A 176 1.25 8.91 -10.09
CA GLU A 176 1.03 7.96 -11.17
C GLU A 176 2.03 6.80 -11.09
N LEU A 177 1.58 5.59 -11.41
CA LEU A 177 2.46 4.43 -11.58
C LEU A 177 3.20 4.58 -12.91
N LEU A 178 4.50 4.25 -12.94
CA LEU A 178 5.35 4.40 -14.13
C LEU A 178 5.56 3.09 -14.89
N ASP A 179 5.46 1.96 -14.20
CA ASP A 179 5.83 0.63 -14.72
C ASP A 179 5.06 -0.50 -13.99
#